data_b53877c3392b0fd89fe65bb3f56eb4e5
#
_entry.id   b53877c3392b0fd89fe65bb3f56eb4e5
#
_cell.length_a   1.000
_cell.length_b   1.000
_cell.length_c   1.000
_cell.angle_alpha   90.00
_cell.angle_beta   90.00
_cell.angle_gamma   90.00
#
_symmetry.space_group_name_H-M   'P 1'
#
loop_
_entity.id
_entity.type
_entity.pdbx_description
1 polymer ?
#
loop_
_entity_poly.entity_id
_entity_poly.type
_entity_poly.pdbx_seq_one_letter_code
_entity_poly.pdbx_strand_id
1 'polypeptide(L)'
;MRGGESGQGARSYLPVLLFGCAILVISTGVRSSFGLFLPEMTQARGWSRETFSFAIALQNLMWGLGGSFLGAMADKYGSMRTLLLGAALYVVGFLGMAYAETGATLSLSAGIVMGIAIGGTSFGIILATLGRIVPPEQRSFAFGIGVAAGSFGQFLFLPLAGKLIAVLGWQQALLVHAAIVAAILLLALGVRGEHEAAARAGPVRLRDALRGAIGDRSFHLLFWGYFVCGLQVVFIALHLPAYLIDKGMSANVGATAVALIGLFNVAGSFAAGVLGQKLSRKWLLAAIYIARSVVIGLFLIAPLGPWSVYLFSAAIGLLWLSTVPLTNALVGQRWGVQHLGLLGGVVFFGHQIGSFLGAWLGGRFFDTFGNYDYAWAMVIAFGLFAALVHAPIDQRPITQPRMPAPA
;
A
#
# COMPACT_ATOMS: atom_id res chain seq x y z
N MET A 1 15.40 11.81 -42.09
CA MET A 1 14.32 10.85 -41.83
C MET A 1 14.62 10.07 -40.55
N ARG A 2 14.30 10.62 -39.37
CA ARG A 2 14.41 9.93 -38.06
C ARG A 2 13.20 10.37 -37.19
N GLY A 3 11.99 9.97 -37.56
CA GLY A 3 10.77 10.42 -36.90
C GLY A 3 9.72 9.31 -36.61
N GLY A 4 10.05 8.04 -36.88
CA GLY A 4 9.07 6.97 -36.85
C GLY A 4 9.13 5.98 -35.65
N GLU A 5 10.23 5.90 -34.91
CA GLU A 5 10.41 4.83 -33.90
C GLU A 5 9.94 5.20 -32.49
N SER A 6 9.87 6.48 -32.16
CA SER A 6 9.41 6.93 -30.81
C SER A 6 7.89 6.75 -30.58
N GLY A 7 7.09 6.66 -31.64
CA GLY A 7 5.63 6.55 -31.55
C GLY A 7 5.10 5.12 -31.32
N GLN A 8 5.83 4.09 -31.75
CA GLN A 8 5.39 2.71 -31.59
C GLN A 8 5.67 2.15 -30.18
N GLY A 9 6.78 2.53 -29.55
CA GLY A 9 7.10 2.15 -28.17
C GLY A 9 6.14 2.77 -27.15
N ALA A 10 5.76 4.03 -27.35
CA ALA A 10 4.83 4.74 -26.45
C ALA A 10 3.39 4.20 -26.51
N ARG A 11 2.96 3.67 -27.65
CA ARG A 11 1.62 3.06 -27.80
C ARG A 11 1.51 1.66 -27.21
N SER A 12 2.61 0.95 -26.99
CA SER A 12 2.60 -0.45 -26.57
C SER A 12 2.34 -0.66 -25.07
N TYR A 13 2.70 0.28 -24.18
CA TYR A 13 2.50 0.14 -22.74
C TYR A 13 1.20 0.78 -22.22
N LEU A 14 0.56 1.67 -22.98
CA LEU A 14 -0.66 2.37 -22.56
C LEU A 14 -1.82 1.44 -22.18
N PRO A 15 -2.14 0.36 -22.93
CA PRO A 15 -3.16 -0.59 -22.52
C PRO A 15 -2.85 -1.22 -21.16
N VAL A 16 -1.62 -1.67 -20.94
CA VAL A 16 -1.19 -2.29 -19.69
C VAL A 16 -1.27 -1.29 -18.52
N LEU A 17 -0.91 -0.04 -18.75
CA LEU A 17 -1.06 1.04 -17.77
C LEU A 17 -2.54 1.24 -17.41
N LEU A 18 -3.44 1.33 -18.40
CA LEU A 18 -4.87 1.53 -18.16
C LEU A 18 -5.50 0.35 -17.41
N PHE A 19 -5.25 -0.89 -17.87
CA PHE A 19 -5.73 -2.09 -17.17
C PHE A 19 -5.13 -2.22 -15.76
N GLY A 20 -3.85 -1.93 -15.60
CA GLY A 20 -3.19 -1.89 -14.31
C GLY A 20 -3.79 -0.86 -13.35
N CYS A 21 -4.05 0.36 -13.83
CA CYS A 21 -4.74 1.39 -13.07
C CYS A 21 -6.15 0.97 -12.65
N ALA A 22 -6.93 0.37 -13.56
CA ALA A 22 -8.28 -0.13 -13.24
C ALA A 22 -8.23 -1.23 -12.16
N ILE A 23 -7.26 -2.14 -12.23
CA ILE A 23 -7.03 -3.17 -11.19
C ILE A 23 -6.71 -2.49 -9.84
N LEU A 24 -5.83 -1.49 -9.82
CA LEU A 24 -5.46 -0.78 -8.60
C LEU A 24 -6.64 0.01 -8.01
N VAL A 25 -7.47 0.66 -8.84
CA VAL A 25 -8.69 1.34 -8.40
C VAL A 25 -9.59 0.36 -7.65
N ILE A 26 -9.85 -0.81 -8.22
CA ILE A 26 -10.73 -1.84 -7.62
C ILE A 26 -10.06 -2.42 -6.36
N SER A 27 -8.85 -2.97 -6.48
CA SER A 27 -8.20 -3.71 -5.40
C SER A 27 -7.96 -2.83 -4.16
N THR A 28 -7.40 -1.62 -4.35
CA THR A 28 -7.11 -0.71 -3.25
C THR A 28 -8.38 -0.06 -2.71
N GLY A 29 -9.32 0.29 -3.60
CA GLY A 29 -10.57 0.94 -3.23
C GLY A 29 -11.43 0.03 -2.35
N VAL A 30 -11.68 -1.19 -2.80
CA VAL A 30 -12.47 -2.18 -2.06
C VAL A 30 -11.84 -2.48 -0.69
N ARG A 31 -10.50 -2.63 -0.64
CA ARG A 31 -9.79 -2.83 0.63
C ARG A 31 -9.99 -1.69 1.62
N SER A 32 -9.99 -0.46 1.15
CA SER A 32 -10.10 0.73 2.01
C SER A 32 -11.43 0.83 2.74
N SER A 33 -12.47 0.14 2.26
CA SER A 33 -13.81 0.14 2.86
C SER A 33 -13.99 -0.83 4.04
N PHE A 34 -13.02 -1.69 4.35
CA PHE A 34 -13.18 -2.72 5.39
C PHE A 34 -13.51 -2.16 6.77
N GLY A 35 -12.99 -0.99 7.12
CA GLY A 35 -13.30 -0.33 8.38
C GLY A 35 -14.80 -0.03 8.57
N LEU A 36 -15.56 0.16 7.48
CA LEU A 36 -17.00 0.40 7.51
C LEU A 36 -17.82 -0.84 7.89
N PHE A 37 -17.25 -2.04 7.67
CA PHE A 37 -17.91 -3.30 8.02
C PHE A 37 -17.74 -3.69 9.50
N LEU A 38 -16.77 -3.07 10.20
CA LEU A 38 -16.47 -3.41 11.59
C LEU A 38 -17.70 -3.28 12.51
N PRO A 39 -18.39 -2.13 12.59
CA PRO A 39 -19.52 -1.99 13.50
C PRO A 39 -20.65 -2.97 13.18
N GLU A 40 -21.00 -3.07 11.91
CA GLU A 40 -22.12 -3.88 11.42
C GLU A 40 -21.89 -5.39 11.65
N MET A 41 -20.69 -5.88 11.34
CA MET A 41 -20.35 -7.29 11.52
C MET A 41 -20.20 -7.67 12.99
N THR A 42 -19.56 -6.81 13.79
CA THR A 42 -19.38 -7.07 15.21
C THR A 42 -20.73 -7.10 15.94
N GLN A 43 -21.62 -6.18 15.62
CA GLN A 43 -22.97 -6.15 16.16
C GLN A 43 -23.80 -7.37 15.72
N ALA A 44 -23.80 -7.69 14.42
CA ALA A 44 -24.61 -8.80 13.87
C ALA A 44 -24.16 -10.17 14.37
N ARG A 45 -22.87 -10.36 14.62
CA ARG A 45 -22.26 -11.64 15.04
C ARG A 45 -21.95 -11.74 16.54
N GLY A 46 -22.14 -10.65 17.29
CA GLY A 46 -21.76 -10.60 18.71
C GLY A 46 -20.25 -10.69 18.96
N TRP A 47 -19.43 -10.25 17.99
CA TRP A 47 -17.97 -10.28 18.11
C TRP A 47 -17.44 -9.04 18.83
N SER A 48 -16.30 -9.21 19.54
CA SER A 48 -15.53 -8.07 20.03
C SER A 48 -14.89 -7.29 18.87
N ARG A 49 -14.59 -6.01 19.09
CA ARG A 49 -13.82 -5.20 18.12
C ARG A 49 -12.42 -5.80 17.89
N GLU A 50 -11.83 -6.38 18.92
CA GLU A 50 -10.54 -7.06 18.83
C GLU A 50 -10.58 -8.20 17.81
N THR A 51 -11.63 -9.04 17.81
CA THR A 51 -11.79 -10.15 16.84
C THR A 51 -11.71 -9.67 15.40
N PHE A 52 -12.41 -8.59 15.06
CA PHE A 52 -12.38 -8.02 13.71
C PHE A 52 -11.02 -7.36 13.42
N SER A 53 -10.53 -6.56 14.36
CA SER A 53 -9.25 -5.83 14.20
C SER A 53 -8.07 -6.78 14.06
N PHE A 54 -8.09 -7.91 14.77
CA PHE A 54 -7.08 -8.97 14.62
C PHE A 54 -7.10 -9.59 13.22
N ALA A 55 -8.28 -9.88 12.67
CA ALA A 55 -8.39 -10.39 11.29
C ALA A 55 -7.78 -9.40 10.28
N ILE A 56 -8.04 -8.09 10.44
CA ILE A 56 -7.46 -7.05 9.57
C ILE A 56 -5.96 -6.85 9.81
N ALA A 57 -5.49 -6.98 11.05
CA ALA A 57 -4.06 -6.96 11.35
C ALA A 57 -3.34 -8.13 10.67
N LEU A 58 -3.90 -9.34 10.78
CA LEU A 58 -3.40 -10.54 10.11
C LEU A 58 -3.43 -10.39 8.58
N GLN A 59 -4.46 -9.72 8.02
CA GLN A 59 -4.54 -9.41 6.60
C GLN A 59 -3.33 -8.57 6.13
N ASN A 60 -2.95 -7.54 6.88
CA ASN A 60 -1.78 -6.72 6.55
C ASN A 60 -0.49 -7.56 6.55
N LEU A 61 -0.30 -8.42 7.55
CA LEU A 61 0.87 -9.29 7.61
C LEU A 61 0.91 -10.26 6.42
N MET A 62 -0.22 -10.90 6.12
CA MET A 62 -0.34 -11.83 5.00
C MET A 62 -0.24 -11.12 3.64
N TRP A 63 -0.66 -9.86 3.53
CA TRP A 63 -0.40 -9.05 2.35
C TRP A 63 1.10 -8.86 2.10
N GLY A 64 1.87 -8.56 3.14
CA GLY A 64 3.33 -8.44 3.02
C GLY A 64 4.00 -9.74 2.57
N LEU A 65 3.67 -10.86 3.23
CA LEU A 65 4.18 -12.18 2.88
C LEU A 65 3.72 -12.61 1.49
N GLY A 66 2.42 -12.51 1.22
CA GLY A 66 1.82 -12.85 -0.06
C GLY A 66 2.37 -12.00 -1.20
N GLY A 67 2.58 -10.69 -0.97
CA GLY A 67 3.17 -9.77 -1.94
C GLY A 67 4.60 -10.17 -2.34
N SER A 68 5.42 -10.60 -1.39
CA SER A 68 6.78 -11.08 -1.68
C SER A 68 6.76 -12.38 -2.48
N PHE A 69 5.92 -13.35 -2.10
CA PHE A 69 5.80 -14.65 -2.78
C PHE A 69 5.18 -14.51 -4.17
N LEU A 70 4.06 -13.78 -4.27
CA LEU A 70 3.36 -13.57 -5.54
C LEU A 70 4.13 -12.60 -6.45
N GLY A 71 4.94 -11.69 -5.88
CA GLY A 71 5.89 -10.88 -6.63
C GLY A 71 6.94 -11.75 -7.34
N ALA A 72 7.56 -12.68 -6.61
CA ALA A 72 8.50 -13.65 -7.19
C ALA A 72 7.82 -14.55 -8.24
N MET A 73 6.55 -14.94 -8.03
CA MET A 73 5.75 -15.67 -9.00
C MET A 73 5.49 -14.83 -10.27
N ALA A 74 5.20 -13.54 -10.13
CA ALA A 74 5.02 -12.63 -11.26
C ALA A 74 6.31 -12.47 -12.06
N ASP A 75 7.46 -12.38 -11.39
CA ASP A 75 8.77 -12.29 -12.05
C ASP A 75 9.10 -13.58 -12.84
N LYS A 76 8.68 -14.75 -12.35
CA LYS A 76 8.97 -16.04 -12.98
C LYS A 76 7.94 -16.47 -14.03
N TYR A 77 6.66 -16.26 -13.75
CA TYR A 77 5.55 -16.82 -14.53
C TYR A 77 4.68 -15.76 -15.23
N GLY A 78 5.01 -14.47 -15.04
CA GLY A 78 4.30 -13.31 -15.59
C GLY A 78 3.19 -12.79 -14.70
N SER A 79 2.96 -11.49 -14.78
CA SER A 79 2.03 -10.75 -13.90
C SER A 79 0.57 -11.14 -14.12
N MET A 80 0.17 -11.47 -15.36
CA MET A 80 -1.21 -11.88 -15.67
C MET A 80 -1.64 -13.09 -14.82
N ARG A 81 -0.82 -14.14 -14.73
CA ARG A 81 -1.16 -15.35 -13.95
C ARG A 81 -1.27 -15.04 -12.46
N THR A 82 -0.38 -14.20 -11.98
CA THR A 82 -0.38 -13.75 -10.57
C THR A 82 -1.62 -12.93 -10.24
N LEU A 83 -2.02 -12.01 -11.13
CA LEU A 83 -3.24 -11.21 -10.99
C LEU A 83 -4.50 -12.08 -11.00
N LEU A 84 -4.56 -13.09 -11.88
CA LEU A 84 -5.68 -14.05 -11.94
C LEU A 84 -5.79 -14.84 -10.64
N LEU A 85 -4.68 -15.38 -10.13
CA LEU A 85 -4.67 -16.10 -8.85
C LEU A 85 -5.05 -15.18 -7.68
N GLY A 86 -4.46 -13.98 -7.63
CA GLY A 86 -4.79 -12.98 -6.60
C GLY A 86 -6.27 -12.59 -6.62
N ALA A 87 -6.84 -12.32 -7.79
CA ALA A 87 -8.25 -11.97 -7.93
C ALA A 87 -9.18 -13.13 -7.53
N ALA A 88 -8.88 -14.37 -7.92
CA ALA A 88 -9.66 -15.53 -7.53
C ALA A 88 -9.65 -15.73 -6.01
N LEU A 89 -8.49 -15.64 -5.38
CA LEU A 89 -8.37 -15.71 -3.91
C LEU A 89 -9.11 -14.55 -3.23
N TYR A 90 -9.12 -13.35 -3.84
CA TYR A 90 -9.81 -12.18 -3.28
C TYR A 90 -11.33 -12.39 -3.27
N VAL A 91 -11.89 -12.95 -4.35
CA VAL A 91 -13.31 -13.35 -4.41
C VAL A 91 -13.62 -14.39 -3.32
N VAL A 92 -12.80 -15.46 -3.21
CA VAL A 92 -12.96 -16.49 -2.17
C VAL A 92 -12.91 -15.87 -0.78
N GLY A 93 -11.99 -14.94 -0.54
CA GLY A 93 -11.87 -14.22 0.72
C GLY A 93 -13.14 -13.42 1.06
N PHE A 94 -13.73 -12.69 0.10
CA PHE A 94 -14.98 -11.96 0.30
C PHE A 94 -16.16 -12.89 0.60
N LEU A 95 -16.29 -13.99 -0.16
CA LEU A 95 -17.33 -15.00 0.10
C LEU A 95 -17.14 -15.59 1.50
N GLY A 96 -15.92 -15.96 1.87
CA GLY A 96 -15.62 -16.46 3.21
C GLY A 96 -15.92 -15.45 4.31
N MET A 97 -15.63 -14.16 4.09
CA MET A 97 -15.94 -13.08 5.04
C MET A 97 -17.45 -12.89 5.20
N ALA A 98 -18.22 -12.93 4.09
CA ALA A 98 -19.68 -12.76 4.11
C ALA A 98 -20.38 -13.88 4.91
N TYR A 99 -19.85 -15.09 4.87
CA TYR A 99 -20.41 -16.26 5.56
C TYR A 99 -19.64 -16.66 6.83
N ALA A 100 -18.71 -15.83 7.31
CA ALA A 100 -17.99 -16.10 8.55
C ALA A 100 -18.94 -16.08 9.76
N GLU A 101 -18.91 -17.16 10.56
CA GLU A 101 -19.72 -17.30 11.77
C GLU A 101 -18.88 -17.19 13.05
N THR A 102 -17.57 -17.41 12.95
CA THR A 102 -16.63 -17.35 14.05
C THR A 102 -15.47 -16.41 13.77
N GLY A 103 -14.80 -15.90 14.81
CA GLY A 103 -13.58 -15.12 14.66
C GLY A 103 -12.45 -15.88 13.94
N ALA A 104 -12.41 -17.20 14.07
CA ALA A 104 -11.45 -18.05 13.37
C ALA A 104 -11.73 -18.08 11.85
N THR A 105 -12.99 -18.27 11.44
CA THR A 105 -13.37 -18.24 10.02
C THR A 105 -13.20 -16.85 9.40
N LEU A 106 -13.44 -15.77 10.16
CA LEU A 106 -13.14 -14.43 9.76
C LEU A 106 -11.62 -14.21 9.57
N SER A 107 -10.80 -14.66 10.52
CA SER A 107 -9.34 -14.55 10.44
C SER A 107 -8.78 -15.35 9.27
N LEU A 108 -9.34 -16.52 8.96
CA LEU A 108 -8.95 -17.31 7.80
C LEU A 108 -9.31 -16.61 6.50
N SER A 109 -10.56 -16.16 6.35
CA SER A 109 -11.06 -15.55 5.11
C SER A 109 -10.55 -14.13 4.90
N ALA A 110 -10.87 -13.21 5.82
CA ALA A 110 -10.50 -11.80 5.71
C ALA A 110 -9.02 -11.56 6.07
N GLY A 111 -8.44 -12.36 6.97
CA GLY A 111 -7.04 -12.25 7.37
C GLY A 111 -6.11 -12.93 6.37
N ILE A 112 -6.12 -14.25 6.32
CA ILE A 112 -5.11 -15.02 5.57
C ILE A 112 -5.40 -14.98 4.05
N VAL A 113 -6.57 -15.45 3.64
CA VAL A 113 -6.88 -15.60 2.20
C VAL A 113 -6.89 -14.24 1.50
N MET A 114 -7.59 -13.24 2.03
CA MET A 114 -7.59 -11.90 1.46
C MET A 114 -6.22 -11.22 1.54
N GLY A 115 -5.47 -11.41 2.64
CA GLY A 115 -4.15 -10.83 2.75
C GLY A 115 -3.23 -11.29 1.62
N ILE A 116 -3.17 -12.59 1.36
CA ILE A 116 -2.42 -13.16 0.23
C ILE A 116 -2.98 -12.64 -1.11
N ALA A 117 -4.30 -12.62 -1.27
CA ALA A 117 -4.97 -12.16 -2.47
C ALA A 117 -4.62 -10.71 -2.84
N ILE A 118 -4.65 -9.81 -1.85
CA ILE A 118 -4.26 -8.40 -2.00
C ILE A 118 -2.80 -8.32 -2.44
N GLY A 119 -1.91 -9.17 -1.91
CA GLY A 119 -0.52 -9.27 -2.35
C GLY A 119 -0.39 -9.48 -3.86
N GLY A 120 -1.27 -10.32 -4.45
CA GLY A 120 -1.31 -10.63 -5.88
C GLY A 120 -1.97 -9.58 -6.77
N THR A 121 -2.71 -8.62 -6.20
CA THR A 121 -3.45 -7.58 -6.95
C THR A 121 -3.02 -6.15 -6.58
N SER A 122 -1.94 -6.01 -5.81
CA SER A 122 -1.48 -4.74 -5.25
C SER A 122 -0.53 -3.97 -6.17
N PHE A 123 -0.13 -2.81 -5.66
CA PHE A 123 0.88 -1.95 -6.28
C PHE A 123 2.16 -2.70 -6.67
N GLY A 124 2.63 -3.65 -5.83
CA GLY A 124 3.87 -4.39 -6.07
C GLY A 124 3.87 -5.07 -7.43
N ILE A 125 2.79 -5.77 -7.78
CA ILE A 125 2.67 -6.47 -9.06
C ILE A 125 2.55 -5.50 -10.23
N ILE A 126 1.66 -4.50 -10.13
CA ILE A 126 1.42 -3.57 -11.23
C ILE A 126 2.62 -2.66 -11.48
N LEU A 127 3.25 -2.12 -10.42
CA LEU A 127 4.43 -1.27 -10.60
C LEU A 127 5.65 -2.07 -11.12
N ALA A 128 5.83 -3.32 -10.68
CA ALA A 128 6.87 -4.18 -11.25
C ALA A 128 6.61 -4.44 -12.74
N THR A 129 5.35 -4.70 -13.13
CA THR A 129 4.92 -4.83 -14.52
C THR A 129 5.28 -3.60 -15.35
N LEU A 130 4.84 -2.43 -14.88
CA LEU A 130 5.12 -1.15 -15.54
C LEU A 130 6.62 -0.86 -15.61
N GLY A 131 7.38 -1.20 -14.56
CA GLY A 131 8.83 -1.04 -14.52
C GLY A 131 9.57 -1.81 -15.60
N ARG A 132 9.00 -2.94 -16.08
CA ARG A 132 9.58 -3.78 -17.13
C ARG A 132 9.29 -3.26 -18.55
N ILE A 133 8.10 -2.69 -18.77
CA ILE A 133 7.63 -2.32 -20.11
C ILE A 133 7.74 -0.82 -20.42
N VAL A 134 7.72 0.04 -19.38
CA VAL A 134 7.78 1.50 -19.55
C VAL A 134 9.23 1.94 -19.73
N PRO A 135 9.53 2.83 -20.72
CA PRO A 135 10.86 3.41 -20.88
C PRO A 135 11.37 4.06 -19.59
N PRO A 136 12.68 3.97 -19.28
CA PRO A 136 13.26 4.47 -18.04
C PRO A 136 12.87 5.91 -17.68
N GLU A 137 12.78 6.77 -18.70
CA GLU A 137 12.48 8.21 -18.57
C GLU A 137 11.05 8.45 -18.10
N GLN A 138 10.12 7.51 -18.40
CA GLN A 138 8.69 7.64 -18.12
C GLN A 138 8.23 6.78 -16.91
N ARG A 139 9.11 5.94 -16.35
CA ARG A 139 8.76 5.00 -15.26
C ARG A 139 8.21 5.69 -14.03
N SER A 140 8.88 6.76 -13.57
CA SER A 140 8.40 7.50 -12.39
C SER A 140 7.00 8.09 -12.60
N PHE A 141 6.72 8.59 -13.79
CA PHE A 141 5.41 9.10 -14.18
C PHE A 141 4.35 7.98 -14.17
N ALA A 142 4.65 6.85 -14.82
CA ALA A 142 3.75 5.69 -14.85
C ALA A 142 3.48 5.12 -13.44
N PHE A 143 4.49 5.08 -12.57
CA PHE A 143 4.33 4.69 -11.17
C PHE A 143 3.45 5.67 -10.40
N GLY A 144 3.65 6.98 -10.62
CA GLY A 144 2.82 8.03 -10.04
C GLY A 144 1.34 7.88 -10.42
N ILE A 145 1.06 7.64 -11.71
CA ILE A 145 -0.30 7.37 -12.20
C ILE A 145 -0.88 6.12 -11.53
N GLY A 146 -0.13 5.03 -11.43
CA GLY A 146 -0.59 3.80 -10.78
C GLY A 146 -0.97 4.02 -9.32
N VAL A 147 -0.13 4.74 -8.55
CA VAL A 147 -0.41 5.06 -7.14
C VAL A 147 -1.61 6.01 -7.01
N ALA A 148 -1.70 7.02 -7.90
CA ALA A 148 -2.84 7.93 -7.94
C ALA A 148 -4.15 7.20 -8.25
N ALA A 149 -4.13 6.22 -9.17
CA ALA A 149 -5.29 5.39 -9.48
C ALA A 149 -5.78 4.60 -8.27
N GLY A 150 -4.86 3.97 -7.50
CA GLY A 150 -5.23 3.29 -6.26
C GLY A 150 -5.84 4.24 -5.22
N SER A 151 -5.29 5.45 -5.08
CA SER A 151 -5.82 6.47 -4.18
C SER A 151 -7.21 6.98 -4.62
N PHE A 152 -7.41 7.12 -5.93
CA PHE A 152 -8.73 7.43 -6.49
C PHE A 152 -9.74 6.31 -6.19
N GLY A 153 -9.30 5.04 -6.24
CA GLY A 153 -10.09 3.90 -5.80
C GLY A 153 -10.58 4.02 -4.35
N GLN A 154 -9.70 4.42 -3.42
CA GLN A 154 -10.09 4.68 -2.03
C GLN A 154 -11.20 5.73 -1.94
N PHE A 155 -11.03 6.86 -2.63
CA PHE A 155 -12.03 7.93 -2.65
C PHE A 155 -13.38 7.45 -3.19
N LEU A 156 -13.38 6.64 -4.24
CA LEU A 156 -14.59 6.14 -4.90
C LEU A 156 -15.33 5.08 -4.05
N PHE A 157 -14.59 4.12 -3.49
CA PHE A 157 -15.18 2.94 -2.86
C PHE A 157 -15.66 3.17 -1.43
N LEU A 158 -15.12 4.15 -0.70
CA LEU A 158 -15.59 4.46 0.66
C LEU A 158 -17.07 4.88 0.68
N PRO A 159 -17.51 5.91 -0.08
CA PRO A 159 -18.93 6.27 -0.12
C PRO A 159 -19.79 5.18 -0.77
N LEU A 160 -19.28 4.46 -1.76
CA LEU A 160 -19.99 3.34 -2.39
C LEU A 160 -20.28 2.23 -1.37
N ALA A 161 -19.27 1.81 -0.60
CA ALA A 161 -19.42 0.78 0.43
C ALA A 161 -20.40 1.21 1.53
N GLY A 162 -20.29 2.46 2.00
CA GLY A 162 -21.23 3.00 2.98
C GLY A 162 -22.67 2.97 2.49
N LYS A 163 -22.92 3.34 1.22
CA LYS A 163 -24.24 3.27 0.59
C LYS A 163 -24.73 1.82 0.42
N LEU A 164 -23.85 0.91 -0.01
CA LEU A 164 -24.20 -0.51 -0.16
C LEU A 164 -24.58 -1.13 1.20
N ILE A 165 -23.82 -0.85 2.26
CA ILE A 165 -24.10 -1.33 3.61
C ILE A 165 -25.47 -0.78 4.09
N ALA A 166 -25.72 0.51 3.91
CA ALA A 166 -26.95 1.14 4.35
C ALA A 166 -28.21 0.62 3.63
N VAL A 167 -28.09 0.29 2.34
CA VAL A 167 -29.25 -0.14 1.51
C VAL A 167 -29.45 -1.65 1.52
N LEU A 168 -28.35 -2.43 1.45
CA LEU A 168 -28.41 -3.88 1.27
C LEU A 168 -28.05 -4.66 2.54
N GLY A 169 -27.48 -3.99 3.55
CA GLY A 169 -26.86 -4.62 4.70
C GLY A 169 -25.44 -5.11 4.39
N TRP A 170 -24.66 -5.35 5.45
CA TRP A 170 -23.24 -5.66 5.37
C TRP A 170 -22.92 -6.93 4.55
N GLN A 171 -23.72 -7.98 4.69
CA GLN A 171 -23.50 -9.28 4.02
C GLN A 171 -23.64 -9.16 2.50
N GLN A 172 -24.73 -8.54 2.03
CA GLN A 172 -24.95 -8.32 0.61
C GLN A 172 -23.92 -7.34 0.02
N ALA A 173 -23.53 -6.32 0.79
CA ALA A 173 -22.48 -5.40 0.38
C ALA A 173 -21.14 -6.14 0.15
N LEU A 174 -20.78 -7.13 0.98
CA LEU A 174 -19.60 -7.96 0.75
C LEU A 174 -19.72 -8.82 -0.51
N LEU A 175 -20.90 -9.36 -0.82
CA LEU A 175 -21.12 -10.12 -2.06
C LEU A 175 -21.02 -9.23 -3.31
N VAL A 176 -21.51 -7.99 -3.24
CA VAL A 176 -21.31 -7.00 -4.31
C VAL A 176 -19.81 -6.68 -4.46
N HIS A 177 -19.06 -6.52 -3.37
CA HIS A 177 -17.61 -6.34 -3.43
C HIS A 177 -16.91 -7.54 -4.07
N ALA A 178 -17.35 -8.77 -3.78
CA ALA A 178 -16.84 -9.99 -4.43
C ALA A 178 -17.06 -9.94 -5.96
N ALA A 179 -18.24 -9.53 -6.41
CA ALA A 179 -18.56 -9.38 -7.83
C ALA A 179 -17.71 -8.29 -8.51
N ILE A 180 -17.49 -7.15 -7.82
CA ILE A 180 -16.64 -6.08 -8.34
C ILE A 180 -15.17 -6.56 -8.46
N VAL A 181 -14.66 -7.25 -7.45
CA VAL A 181 -13.29 -7.80 -7.47
C VAL A 181 -13.14 -8.88 -8.56
N ALA A 182 -14.19 -9.65 -8.86
CA ALA A 182 -14.17 -10.61 -9.97
C ALA A 182 -13.90 -9.94 -11.32
N ALA A 183 -14.23 -8.66 -11.51
CA ALA A 183 -13.87 -7.92 -12.71
C ALA A 183 -12.33 -7.84 -12.94
N ILE A 184 -11.53 -7.96 -11.89
CA ILE A 184 -10.06 -8.02 -12.01
C ILE A 184 -9.63 -9.23 -12.86
N LEU A 185 -10.38 -10.35 -12.84
CA LEU A 185 -10.09 -11.52 -13.68
C LEU A 185 -10.12 -11.17 -15.17
N LEU A 186 -11.06 -10.32 -15.58
CA LEU A 186 -11.16 -9.84 -16.97
C LEU A 186 -10.09 -8.81 -17.27
N LEU A 187 -9.86 -7.85 -16.35
CA LEU A 187 -8.86 -6.80 -16.52
C LEU A 187 -7.43 -7.36 -16.58
N ALA A 188 -7.15 -8.44 -15.85
CA ALA A 188 -5.85 -9.10 -15.88
C ALA A 188 -5.48 -9.64 -17.26
N LEU A 189 -6.47 -9.97 -18.10
CA LEU A 189 -6.23 -10.41 -19.48
C LEU A 189 -5.63 -9.29 -20.34
N GLY A 190 -5.86 -8.02 -20.00
CA GLY A 190 -5.24 -6.87 -20.65
C GLY A 190 -3.78 -6.62 -20.27
N VAL A 191 -3.28 -7.32 -19.24
CA VAL A 191 -1.88 -7.23 -18.79
C VAL A 191 -1.04 -8.35 -19.44
N ARG A 192 -1.27 -8.63 -20.73
CA ARG A 192 -0.52 -9.64 -21.51
C ARG A 192 0.70 -9.02 -22.21
N GLY A 193 1.68 -9.86 -22.55
CA GLY A 193 2.85 -9.46 -23.36
C GLY A 193 4.10 -9.10 -22.57
N GLU A 194 4.03 -9.09 -21.25
CA GLU A 194 5.16 -8.77 -20.35
C GLU A 194 6.22 -9.90 -20.28
N HIS A 195 5.78 -11.14 -20.49
CA HIS A 195 6.64 -12.31 -20.32
C HIS A 195 7.86 -12.33 -21.26
N GLU A 196 7.70 -11.83 -22.48
CA GLU A 196 8.81 -11.73 -23.43
C GLU A 196 9.86 -10.69 -23.01
N ALA A 197 9.45 -9.60 -22.35
CA ALA A 197 10.37 -8.59 -21.84
C ALA A 197 11.15 -9.10 -20.62
N ALA A 198 10.52 -9.90 -19.75
CA ALA A 198 11.16 -10.53 -18.60
C ALA A 198 12.15 -11.64 -19.02
N ALA A 199 11.82 -12.42 -20.05
CA ALA A 199 12.69 -13.49 -20.59
C ALA A 199 14.00 -12.94 -21.19
N ARG A 200 13.99 -11.71 -21.70
CA ARG A 200 15.19 -11.04 -22.25
C ARG A 200 16.16 -10.54 -21.18
N ALA A 201 15.73 -10.39 -19.93
CA ALA A 201 16.55 -9.87 -18.82
C ALA A 201 17.54 -10.90 -18.24
N GLY A 202 17.50 -12.17 -18.69
CA GLY A 202 18.34 -13.25 -18.17
C GLY A 202 17.91 -13.81 -16.82
N PRO A 203 18.50 -14.92 -16.36
CA PRO A 203 18.11 -15.57 -15.12
C PRO A 203 18.48 -14.69 -13.91
N VAL A 204 17.47 -14.18 -13.21
CA VAL A 204 17.65 -13.42 -11.98
C VAL A 204 17.99 -14.40 -10.85
N ARG A 205 19.20 -14.33 -10.31
CA ARG A 205 19.59 -15.12 -9.11
C ARG A 205 19.04 -14.43 -7.86
N LEU A 206 17.76 -14.67 -7.59
CA LEU A 206 17.02 -14.04 -6.47
C LEU A 206 17.73 -14.19 -5.12
N ARG A 207 18.35 -15.36 -4.89
CA ARG A 207 19.11 -15.65 -3.65
C ARG A 207 20.32 -14.73 -3.48
N ASP A 208 21.06 -14.48 -4.56
CA ASP A 208 22.28 -13.65 -4.52
C ASP A 208 21.90 -12.17 -4.34
N ALA A 209 20.83 -11.73 -5.01
CA ALA A 209 20.29 -10.39 -4.83
C ALA A 209 19.84 -10.13 -3.38
N LEU A 210 19.10 -11.08 -2.80
CA LEU A 210 18.64 -10.98 -1.42
C LEU A 210 19.81 -11.00 -0.42
N ARG A 211 20.78 -11.91 -0.62
CA ARG A 211 21.99 -11.98 0.21
C ARG A 211 22.81 -10.68 0.15
N GLY A 212 22.97 -10.11 -1.05
CA GLY A 212 23.67 -8.84 -1.24
C GLY A 212 22.93 -7.66 -0.58
N ALA A 213 21.60 -7.63 -0.69
CA ALA A 213 20.80 -6.58 -0.06
C ALA A 213 20.81 -6.70 1.47
N ILE A 214 20.67 -7.90 2.04
CA ILE A 214 20.74 -8.13 3.51
C ILE A 214 22.12 -7.77 4.07
N GLY A 215 23.18 -7.91 3.30
CA GLY A 215 24.52 -7.46 3.70
C GLY A 215 24.71 -5.94 3.66
N ASP A 216 23.80 -5.17 3.06
CA ASP A 216 23.92 -3.74 2.90
C ASP A 216 23.18 -2.98 4.02
N ARG A 217 23.91 -2.18 4.79
CA ARG A 217 23.34 -1.32 5.85
C ARG A 217 22.20 -0.44 5.35
N SER A 218 22.29 0.08 4.13
CA SER A 218 21.25 0.94 3.56
C SER A 218 19.92 0.20 3.36
N PHE A 219 19.96 -1.12 3.13
CA PHE A 219 18.74 -1.93 3.00
C PHE A 219 18.00 -2.03 4.34
N HIS A 220 18.72 -2.27 5.43
CA HIS A 220 18.13 -2.31 6.77
C HIS A 220 17.57 -0.95 7.19
N LEU A 221 18.28 0.13 6.89
CA LEU A 221 17.80 1.48 7.18
C LEU A 221 16.52 1.81 6.42
N LEU A 222 16.46 1.43 5.13
CA LEU A 222 15.25 1.61 4.31
C LEU A 222 14.09 0.73 4.79
N PHE A 223 14.36 -0.52 5.17
CA PHE A 223 13.38 -1.45 5.72
C PHE A 223 12.73 -0.89 7.00
N TRP A 224 13.55 -0.46 7.98
CA TRP A 224 13.06 0.10 9.24
C TRP A 224 12.40 1.47 9.07
N GLY A 225 12.91 2.28 8.16
CA GLY A 225 12.25 3.54 7.82
C GLY A 225 10.86 3.32 7.21
N TYR A 226 10.72 2.34 6.30
CA TYR A 226 9.45 2.05 5.66
C TYR A 226 8.47 1.28 6.57
N PHE A 227 8.96 0.52 7.53
CA PHE A 227 8.18 -0.03 8.65
C PHE A 227 7.38 1.07 9.36
N VAL A 228 8.00 2.22 9.63
CA VAL A 228 7.32 3.34 10.29
C VAL A 228 6.19 3.90 9.44
N CYS A 229 6.33 3.90 8.11
CA CYS A 229 5.23 4.30 7.24
C CYS A 229 3.98 3.46 7.51
N GLY A 230 4.12 2.13 7.54
CA GLY A 230 3.02 1.22 7.83
C GLY A 230 2.38 1.47 9.18
N LEU A 231 3.20 1.63 10.21
CA LEU A 231 2.73 1.92 11.57
C LEU A 231 1.89 3.20 11.62
N GLN A 232 2.39 4.31 11.05
CA GLN A 232 1.69 5.60 11.07
C GLN A 232 0.40 5.57 10.26
N VAL A 233 0.47 5.04 9.03
CA VAL A 233 -0.66 5.02 8.08
C VAL A 233 -1.81 4.18 8.63
N VAL A 234 -1.53 2.97 9.11
CA VAL A 234 -2.60 2.09 9.58
C VAL A 234 -3.13 2.52 10.94
N PHE A 235 -2.30 3.03 11.83
CA PHE A 235 -2.78 3.63 13.07
C PHE A 235 -3.78 4.76 12.80
N ILE A 236 -3.41 5.73 11.98
CA ILE A 236 -4.28 6.88 11.68
C ILE A 236 -5.55 6.41 10.95
N ALA A 237 -5.43 5.55 9.94
CA ALA A 237 -6.58 5.09 9.16
C ALA A 237 -7.62 4.35 10.01
N LEU A 238 -7.16 3.56 10.99
CA LEU A 238 -8.02 2.72 11.82
C LEU A 238 -8.57 3.46 13.03
N HIS A 239 -7.71 4.24 13.70
CA HIS A 239 -8.04 4.81 15.02
C HIS A 239 -8.47 6.27 14.99
N LEU A 240 -8.17 7.05 13.92
CA LEU A 240 -8.60 8.44 13.83
C LEU A 240 -10.14 8.60 13.92
N PRO A 241 -10.97 7.82 13.19
CA PRO A 241 -12.42 7.92 13.30
C PRO A 241 -12.93 7.67 14.73
N ALA A 242 -12.41 6.64 15.40
CA ALA A 242 -12.76 6.32 16.77
C ALA A 242 -12.32 7.42 17.74
N TYR A 243 -11.08 7.91 17.60
CA TYR A 243 -10.56 9.03 18.39
C TYR A 243 -11.45 10.28 18.29
N LEU A 244 -11.93 10.62 17.09
CA LEU A 244 -12.80 11.78 16.89
C LEU A 244 -14.17 11.59 17.53
N ILE A 245 -14.73 10.39 17.49
CA ILE A 245 -15.99 10.06 18.18
C ILE A 245 -15.81 10.15 19.69
N ASP A 246 -14.73 9.62 20.25
CA ASP A 246 -14.41 9.68 21.69
C ASP A 246 -14.22 11.14 22.16
N LYS A 247 -13.82 12.05 21.26
CA LYS A 247 -13.73 13.49 21.51
C LYS A 247 -15.05 14.24 21.23
N GLY A 248 -16.17 13.53 21.02
CA GLY A 248 -17.50 14.11 20.85
C GLY A 248 -17.82 14.60 19.44
N MET A 249 -17.03 14.24 18.43
CA MET A 249 -17.31 14.61 17.04
C MET A 249 -18.28 13.62 16.38
N SER A 250 -19.03 14.08 15.39
CA SER A 250 -19.92 13.22 14.62
C SER A 250 -19.13 12.23 13.73
N ALA A 251 -19.72 11.06 13.48
CA ALA A 251 -19.15 10.06 12.56
C ALA A 251 -18.90 10.63 11.15
N ASN A 252 -19.71 11.61 10.72
CA ASN A 252 -19.52 12.29 9.43
C ASN A 252 -18.19 13.05 9.35
N VAL A 253 -17.74 13.64 10.45
CA VAL A 253 -16.42 14.32 10.49
C VAL A 253 -15.32 13.29 10.30
N GLY A 254 -15.40 12.13 10.95
CA GLY A 254 -14.45 11.03 10.78
C GLY A 254 -14.43 10.49 9.35
N ALA A 255 -15.59 10.24 8.76
CA ALA A 255 -15.69 9.78 7.37
C ALA A 255 -15.10 10.80 6.38
N THR A 256 -15.42 12.09 6.56
CA THR A 256 -14.88 13.18 5.74
C THR A 256 -13.36 13.29 5.91
N ALA A 257 -12.84 13.14 7.12
CA ALA A 257 -11.41 13.13 7.39
C ALA A 257 -10.67 12.08 6.57
N VAL A 258 -11.16 10.84 6.60
CA VAL A 258 -10.55 9.73 5.84
C VAL A 258 -10.66 9.96 4.33
N ALA A 259 -11.80 10.49 3.84
CA ALA A 259 -11.98 10.84 2.44
C ALA A 259 -10.99 11.93 1.98
N LEU A 260 -10.78 12.97 2.80
CA LEU A 260 -9.80 14.03 2.53
C LEU A 260 -8.36 13.49 2.50
N ILE A 261 -7.99 12.57 3.40
CA ILE A 261 -6.69 11.89 3.34
C ILE A 261 -6.52 11.23 1.98
N GLY A 262 -7.51 10.46 1.51
CA GLY A 262 -7.47 9.80 0.20
C GLY A 262 -7.34 10.79 -0.96
N LEU A 263 -8.12 11.88 -0.95
CA LEU A 263 -8.11 12.90 -1.99
C LEU A 263 -6.74 13.60 -2.10
N PHE A 264 -6.23 14.10 -0.98
CA PHE A 264 -4.93 14.80 -0.98
C PHE A 264 -3.75 13.85 -1.21
N ASN A 265 -3.90 12.55 -0.91
CA ASN A 265 -2.88 11.54 -1.23
C ASN A 265 -2.62 11.41 -2.73
N VAL A 266 -3.63 11.64 -3.59
CA VAL A 266 -3.44 11.66 -5.04
C VAL A 266 -2.40 12.71 -5.43
N ALA A 267 -2.60 13.95 -4.97
CA ALA A 267 -1.69 15.07 -5.25
C ALA A 267 -0.30 14.83 -4.62
N GLY A 268 -0.27 14.36 -3.37
CA GLY A 268 0.98 14.12 -2.64
C GLY A 268 1.86 13.05 -3.26
N SER A 269 1.27 11.91 -3.63
CA SER A 269 2.00 10.80 -4.26
C SER A 269 2.52 11.17 -5.64
N PHE A 270 1.74 11.92 -6.42
CA PHE A 270 2.18 12.44 -7.72
C PHE A 270 3.35 13.43 -7.55
N ALA A 271 3.21 14.41 -6.65
CA ALA A 271 4.26 15.38 -6.36
C ALA A 271 5.55 14.71 -5.88
N ALA A 272 5.47 13.70 -5.00
CA ALA A 272 6.62 12.94 -4.54
C ALA A 272 7.31 12.19 -5.68
N GLY A 273 6.55 11.61 -6.62
CA GLY A 273 7.08 10.97 -7.82
C GLY A 273 7.88 11.94 -8.70
N VAL A 274 7.35 13.15 -8.92
CA VAL A 274 8.01 14.21 -9.71
C VAL A 274 9.25 14.75 -8.97
N LEU A 275 9.12 15.07 -7.68
CA LEU A 275 10.23 15.59 -6.88
C LEU A 275 11.36 14.57 -6.74
N GLY A 276 11.04 13.27 -6.63
CA GLY A 276 12.01 12.19 -6.56
C GLY A 276 12.86 11.98 -7.81
N GLN A 277 12.50 12.61 -8.94
CA GLN A 277 13.36 12.67 -10.14
C GLN A 277 14.43 13.74 -10.03
N LYS A 278 14.15 14.85 -9.35
CA LYS A 278 14.99 16.04 -9.29
C LYS A 278 15.80 16.15 -8.01
N LEU A 279 15.28 15.62 -6.91
CA LEU A 279 15.83 15.75 -5.58
C LEU A 279 16.30 14.40 -5.02
N SER A 280 17.14 14.46 -4.00
CA SER A 280 17.62 13.28 -3.27
C SER A 280 16.45 12.56 -2.57
N ARG A 281 16.21 11.31 -2.94
CA ARG A 281 15.08 10.49 -2.44
C ARG A 281 15.15 10.27 -0.93
N LYS A 282 16.35 10.03 -0.38
CA LYS A 282 16.53 9.85 1.08
C LYS A 282 16.15 11.09 1.87
N TRP A 283 16.54 12.28 1.39
CA TRP A 283 16.20 13.53 2.06
C TRP A 283 14.72 13.88 1.91
N LEU A 284 14.11 13.56 0.77
CA LEU A 284 12.65 13.67 0.61
C LEU A 284 11.91 12.74 1.58
N LEU A 285 12.37 11.49 1.73
CA LEU A 285 11.79 10.54 2.70
C LEU A 285 11.94 11.07 4.14
N ALA A 286 13.12 11.52 4.54
CA ALA A 286 13.35 12.10 5.85
C ALA A 286 12.44 13.33 6.09
N ALA A 287 12.34 14.24 5.12
CA ALA A 287 11.47 15.42 5.19
C ALA A 287 10.00 15.06 5.35
N ILE A 288 9.50 14.04 4.61
CA ILE A 288 8.12 13.55 4.72
C ILE A 288 7.85 13.05 6.15
N TYR A 289 8.75 12.28 6.75
CA TYR A 289 8.54 11.76 8.12
C TYR A 289 8.59 12.84 9.18
N ILE A 290 9.49 13.84 9.03
CA ILE A 290 9.50 15.02 9.91
C ILE A 290 8.18 15.79 9.74
N ALA A 291 7.77 16.06 8.51
CA ALA A 291 6.54 16.79 8.24
C ALA A 291 5.31 16.08 8.82
N ARG A 292 5.22 14.74 8.71
CA ARG A 292 4.15 13.96 9.36
C ARG A 292 4.16 14.14 10.88
N SER A 293 5.32 14.03 11.52
CA SER A 293 5.44 14.19 12.99
C SER A 293 5.03 15.60 13.42
N VAL A 294 5.42 16.62 12.66
CA VAL A 294 5.00 18.02 12.91
C VAL A 294 3.50 18.20 12.73
N VAL A 295 2.93 17.70 11.63
CA VAL A 295 1.48 17.79 11.36
C VAL A 295 0.67 17.09 12.45
N ILE A 296 1.10 15.91 12.90
CA ILE A 296 0.45 15.19 14.00
C ILE A 296 0.57 15.99 15.31
N GLY A 297 1.76 16.51 15.63
CA GLY A 297 1.99 17.32 16.83
C GLY A 297 1.12 18.57 16.84
N LEU A 298 1.06 19.30 15.71
CA LEU A 298 0.19 20.48 15.58
C LEU A 298 -1.30 20.14 15.74
N PHE A 299 -1.75 19.02 15.19
CA PHE A 299 -3.12 18.55 15.34
C PHE A 299 -3.50 18.28 16.80
N LEU A 300 -2.59 17.68 17.58
CA LEU A 300 -2.86 17.35 19.00
C LEU A 300 -2.90 18.55 19.91
N ILE A 301 -2.19 19.64 19.59
CA ILE A 301 -2.19 20.88 20.38
C ILE A 301 -3.21 21.92 19.90
N ALA A 302 -3.73 21.77 18.68
CA ALA A 302 -4.71 22.69 18.12
C ALA A 302 -6.08 22.49 18.79
N PRO A 303 -6.89 23.57 18.90
CA PRO A 303 -8.29 23.42 19.30
C PRO A 303 -9.01 22.44 18.39
N LEU A 304 -9.60 21.39 18.99
CA LEU A 304 -10.25 20.34 18.22
C LEU A 304 -11.60 20.82 17.69
N GLY A 305 -11.76 20.79 16.38
CA GLY A 305 -12.99 21.15 15.68
C GLY A 305 -12.98 20.57 14.25
N PRO A 306 -14.11 20.58 13.53
CA PRO A 306 -14.18 20.02 12.18
C PRO A 306 -13.11 20.57 11.24
N TRP A 307 -12.84 21.89 11.31
CA TRP A 307 -11.84 22.52 10.45
C TRP A 307 -10.40 22.09 10.76
N SER A 308 -10.03 21.95 12.04
CA SER A 308 -8.69 21.44 12.41
C SER A 308 -8.51 19.99 11.97
N VAL A 309 -9.56 19.16 12.05
CA VAL A 309 -9.57 17.79 11.55
C VAL A 309 -9.41 17.76 10.03
N TYR A 310 -10.14 18.59 9.28
CA TYR A 310 -10.05 18.61 7.83
C TYR A 310 -8.70 19.14 7.33
N LEU A 311 -8.14 20.15 8.00
CA LEU A 311 -6.81 20.67 7.69
C LEU A 311 -5.73 19.61 7.98
N PHE A 312 -5.81 18.95 9.13
CA PHE A 312 -4.95 17.80 9.46
C PHE A 312 -5.04 16.72 8.39
N SER A 313 -6.27 16.33 8.00
CA SER A 313 -6.51 15.27 7.03
C SER A 313 -5.97 15.61 5.65
N ALA A 314 -6.10 16.86 5.22
CA ALA A 314 -5.52 17.34 3.97
C ALA A 314 -3.99 17.32 4.02
N ALA A 315 -3.38 17.84 5.08
CA ALA A 315 -1.94 17.90 5.26
C ALA A 315 -1.32 16.49 5.36
N ILE A 316 -1.90 15.61 6.19
CA ILE A 316 -1.42 14.23 6.32
C ILE A 316 -1.65 13.45 5.03
N GLY A 317 -2.75 13.74 4.31
CA GLY A 317 -3.06 13.15 3.00
C GLY A 317 -1.98 13.43 1.97
N LEU A 318 -1.49 14.67 1.85
CA LEU A 318 -0.37 15.01 0.98
C LEU A 318 0.90 14.20 1.27
N LEU A 319 1.09 13.81 2.53
CA LEU A 319 2.25 13.05 2.98
C LEU A 319 1.99 11.52 3.00
N TRP A 320 0.74 11.08 2.78
CA TRP A 320 0.25 9.73 3.11
C TRP A 320 1.05 8.59 2.49
N LEU A 321 0.94 8.38 1.18
CA LEU A 321 1.70 7.38 0.44
C LEU A 321 2.82 7.99 -0.42
N SER A 322 3.19 9.23 -0.16
CA SER A 322 4.30 9.93 -0.85
C SER A 322 5.64 9.23 -0.68
N THR A 323 5.79 8.40 0.35
CA THR A 323 6.95 7.55 0.57
C THR A 323 7.04 6.37 -0.39
N VAL A 324 5.93 5.88 -0.94
CA VAL A 324 5.88 4.68 -1.79
C VAL A 324 6.70 4.82 -3.08
N PRO A 325 6.47 5.85 -3.93
CA PRO A 325 7.24 6.02 -5.15
C PRO A 325 8.73 6.27 -4.88
N LEU A 326 9.05 7.01 -3.82
CA LEU A 326 10.43 7.31 -3.43
C LEU A 326 11.18 6.06 -2.96
N THR A 327 10.55 5.24 -2.12
CA THR A 327 11.13 3.98 -1.61
C THR A 327 11.41 3.01 -2.74
N ASN A 328 10.43 2.77 -3.63
CA ASN A 328 10.62 1.88 -4.78
C ASN A 328 11.69 2.41 -5.76
N ALA A 329 11.71 3.72 -6.00
CA ALA A 329 12.73 4.33 -6.84
C ALA A 329 14.13 4.22 -6.22
N LEU A 330 14.25 4.30 -4.89
CA LEU A 330 15.52 4.12 -4.17
C LEU A 330 15.99 2.67 -4.23
N VAL A 331 15.08 1.69 -4.05
CA VAL A 331 15.37 0.26 -4.24
C VAL A 331 15.89 -0.01 -5.65
N GLY A 332 15.19 0.46 -6.67
CA GLY A 332 15.61 0.28 -8.06
C GLY A 332 16.92 0.98 -8.40
N GLN A 333 17.20 2.14 -7.80
CA GLN A 333 18.43 2.89 -8.02
C GLN A 333 19.65 2.18 -7.43
N ARG A 334 19.55 1.68 -6.18
CA ARG A 334 20.71 1.12 -5.47
C ARG A 334 20.97 -0.34 -5.83
N TRP A 335 19.93 -1.17 -5.88
CA TRP A 335 20.05 -2.63 -6.06
C TRP A 335 19.64 -3.14 -7.45
N GLY A 336 19.21 -2.22 -8.31
CA GLY A 336 18.80 -2.53 -9.68
C GLY A 336 17.31 -2.84 -9.82
N VAL A 337 16.73 -2.38 -10.94
CA VAL A 337 15.30 -2.54 -11.24
C VAL A 337 14.89 -3.99 -11.49
N GLN A 338 15.82 -4.84 -11.91
CA GLN A 338 15.60 -6.28 -12.14
C GLN A 338 15.27 -7.03 -10.84
N HIS A 339 15.62 -6.47 -9.67
CA HIS A 339 15.36 -7.04 -8.35
C HIS A 339 14.24 -6.32 -7.60
N LEU A 340 13.56 -5.38 -8.26
CA LEU A 340 12.58 -4.49 -7.61
C LEU A 340 11.39 -5.26 -7.03
N GLY A 341 10.92 -6.31 -7.71
CA GLY A 341 9.83 -7.15 -7.22
C GLY A 341 10.17 -7.82 -5.89
N LEU A 342 11.33 -8.50 -5.83
CA LEU A 342 11.78 -9.17 -4.61
C LEU A 342 12.15 -8.18 -3.52
N LEU A 343 13.09 -7.28 -3.78
CA LEU A 343 13.65 -6.40 -2.75
C LEU A 343 12.65 -5.34 -2.30
N GLY A 344 11.86 -4.79 -3.23
CA GLY A 344 10.73 -3.92 -2.91
C GLY A 344 9.68 -4.65 -2.09
N GLY A 345 9.41 -5.92 -2.38
CA GLY A 345 8.51 -6.78 -1.60
C GLY A 345 9.00 -7.00 -0.16
N VAL A 346 10.31 -7.24 0.04
CA VAL A 346 10.90 -7.39 1.38
C VAL A 346 10.81 -6.07 2.17
N VAL A 347 11.12 -4.94 1.54
CA VAL A 347 10.97 -3.63 2.18
C VAL A 347 9.50 -3.34 2.52
N PHE A 348 8.59 -3.71 1.61
CA PHE A 348 7.14 -3.61 1.85
C PHE A 348 6.66 -4.56 2.97
N PHE A 349 7.28 -5.73 3.13
CA PHE A 349 6.97 -6.59 4.28
C PHE A 349 7.31 -5.89 5.60
N GLY A 350 8.40 -5.12 5.66
CA GLY A 350 8.68 -4.24 6.81
C GLY A 350 7.55 -3.25 7.08
N HIS A 351 7.01 -2.60 6.04
CA HIS A 351 5.84 -1.74 6.16
C HIS A 351 4.63 -2.49 6.75
N GLN A 352 4.40 -3.73 6.34
CA GLN A 352 3.25 -4.52 6.82
C GLN A 352 3.41 -4.98 8.27
N ILE A 353 4.64 -5.24 8.74
CA ILE A 353 4.91 -5.46 10.17
C ILE A 353 4.59 -4.18 10.96
N GLY A 354 5.00 -3.01 10.45
CA GLY A 354 4.63 -1.72 11.04
C GLY A 354 3.12 -1.51 11.08
N SER A 355 2.44 -1.85 9.98
CA SER A 355 0.97 -1.79 9.86
C SER A 355 0.25 -2.65 10.90
N PHE A 356 0.74 -3.87 11.11
CA PHE A 356 0.24 -4.76 12.15
C PHE A 356 0.37 -4.12 13.55
N LEU A 357 1.56 -3.61 13.88
CA LEU A 357 1.80 -2.98 15.17
C LEU A 357 1.01 -1.69 15.35
N GLY A 358 0.88 -0.86 14.30
CA GLY A 358 0.08 0.37 14.35
C GLY A 358 -1.40 0.10 14.63
N ALA A 359 -1.96 -0.92 13.98
CA ALA A 359 -3.34 -1.34 14.23
C ALA A 359 -3.52 -1.88 15.65
N TRP A 360 -2.68 -2.84 16.06
CA TRP A 360 -2.81 -3.55 17.32
C TRP A 360 -2.49 -2.67 18.53
N LEU A 361 -1.34 -1.97 18.51
CA LEU A 361 -0.91 -1.15 19.64
C LEU A 361 -1.84 0.04 19.88
N GLY A 362 -2.45 0.61 18.82
CA GLY A 362 -3.45 1.66 18.98
C GLY A 362 -4.63 1.21 19.84
N GLY A 363 -5.19 0.04 19.57
CA GLY A 363 -6.25 -0.56 20.38
C GLY A 363 -5.77 -0.93 21.78
N ARG A 364 -4.60 -1.57 21.89
CA ARG A 364 -4.00 -1.98 23.18
C ARG A 364 -3.75 -0.80 24.11
N PHE A 365 -3.22 0.31 23.58
CA PHE A 365 -3.02 1.51 24.42
C PHE A 365 -4.35 2.12 24.87
N PHE A 366 -5.35 2.16 23.97
CA PHE A 366 -6.66 2.65 24.36
C PHE A 366 -7.29 1.77 25.46
N ASP A 367 -7.27 0.45 25.31
CA ASP A 367 -7.83 -0.46 26.30
C ASP A 367 -7.09 -0.41 27.66
N THR A 368 -5.78 -0.07 27.63
CA THR A 368 -4.96 -0.01 28.85
C THR A 368 -5.07 1.34 29.57
N PHE A 369 -5.09 2.44 28.81
CA PHE A 369 -4.98 3.80 29.35
C PHE A 369 -6.28 4.63 29.24
N GLY A 370 -7.31 4.12 28.55
CA GLY A 370 -8.58 4.81 28.34
C GLY A 370 -8.51 5.98 27.32
N ASN A 371 -7.36 6.16 26.65
CA ASN A 371 -7.16 7.22 25.68
C ASN A 371 -6.07 6.84 24.64
N TYR A 372 -5.92 7.69 23.62
CA TYR A 372 -4.94 7.50 22.53
C TYR A 372 -3.62 8.27 22.72
N ASP A 373 -3.39 8.96 23.83
CA ASP A 373 -2.25 9.87 23.98
C ASP A 373 -0.91 9.18 23.80
N TYR A 374 -0.74 7.99 24.41
CA TYR A 374 0.46 7.18 24.25
C TYR A 374 0.63 6.65 22.82
N ALA A 375 -0.48 6.33 22.13
CA ALA A 375 -0.44 5.89 20.75
C ALA A 375 0.02 7.04 19.82
N TRP A 376 -0.51 8.25 20.01
CA TRP A 376 -0.07 9.41 19.26
C TRP A 376 1.40 9.77 19.52
N ALA A 377 1.84 9.73 20.78
CA ALA A 377 3.25 9.94 21.14
C ALA A 377 4.18 8.91 20.46
N MET A 378 3.78 7.63 20.47
CA MET A 378 4.49 6.57 19.75
C MET A 378 4.61 6.89 18.26
N VAL A 379 3.53 7.29 17.60
CA VAL A 379 3.51 7.58 16.16
C VAL A 379 4.43 8.76 15.80
N ILE A 380 4.48 9.80 16.64
CA ILE A 380 5.41 10.92 16.49
C ILE A 380 6.86 10.45 16.66
N ALA A 381 7.16 9.72 17.74
CA ALA A 381 8.50 9.24 18.03
C ALA A 381 9.06 8.35 16.92
N PHE A 382 8.25 7.42 16.41
CA PHE A 382 8.62 6.60 15.26
C PHE A 382 8.80 7.41 13.99
N GLY A 383 8.03 8.48 13.77
CA GLY A 383 8.22 9.39 12.64
C GLY A 383 9.60 10.07 12.66
N LEU A 384 10.01 10.58 13.82
CA LEU A 384 11.35 11.15 14.02
C LEU A 384 12.44 10.09 13.84
N PHE A 385 12.24 8.88 14.39
CA PHE A 385 13.14 7.74 14.16
C PHE A 385 13.28 7.43 12.67
N ALA A 386 12.17 7.40 11.91
CA ALA A 386 12.24 7.15 10.46
C ALA A 386 13.05 8.22 9.72
N ALA A 387 12.91 9.49 10.08
CA ALA A 387 13.72 10.56 9.50
C ALA A 387 15.22 10.34 9.78
N LEU A 388 15.58 9.97 11.00
CA LEU A 388 16.96 9.69 11.39
C LEU A 388 17.56 8.51 10.63
N VAL A 389 16.81 7.41 10.43
CA VAL A 389 17.34 6.23 9.72
C VAL A 389 17.42 6.43 8.21
N HIS A 390 16.65 7.36 7.62
CA HIS A 390 16.78 7.67 6.20
C HIS A 390 18.01 8.53 5.87
N ALA A 391 18.46 9.41 6.77
CA ALA A 391 19.57 10.33 6.55
C ALA A 391 20.88 9.63 6.14
N PRO A 392 21.33 8.54 6.79
CA PRO A 392 22.59 7.87 6.45
C PRO A 392 22.51 6.90 5.26
N ILE A 393 21.36 6.71 4.62
CA ILE A 393 21.21 5.82 3.46
C ILE A 393 22.14 6.28 2.33
N ASP A 394 22.94 5.36 1.78
CA ASP A 394 23.67 5.58 0.55
C ASP A 394 22.80 5.26 -0.67
N GLN A 395 22.62 6.24 -1.57
CA GLN A 395 21.79 6.10 -2.77
C GLN A 395 22.57 5.65 -4.01
N ARG A 396 23.91 5.56 -3.92
CA ARG A 396 24.74 5.19 -5.07
C ARG A 396 24.43 3.74 -5.47
N PRO A 397 24.36 3.43 -6.78
CA PRO A 397 24.22 2.05 -7.24
C PRO A 397 25.34 1.17 -6.67
N ILE A 398 25.00 -0.03 -6.23
CA ILE A 398 26.00 -1.02 -5.88
C ILE A 398 26.65 -1.47 -7.19
N THR A 399 27.91 -1.12 -7.37
CA THR A 399 28.74 -1.62 -8.47
C THR A 399 28.90 -3.13 -8.27
N GLN A 400 28.18 -3.93 -9.06
CA GLN A 400 28.52 -5.37 -9.13
C GLN A 400 29.95 -5.50 -9.62
N PRO A 401 30.80 -6.31 -8.98
CA PRO A 401 32.08 -6.67 -9.57
C PRO A 401 31.82 -7.17 -10.99
N ARG A 402 32.47 -6.59 -12.00
CA ARG A 402 32.42 -7.10 -13.36
C ARG A 402 32.83 -8.57 -13.27
N MET A 403 31.90 -9.48 -13.62
CA MET A 403 32.30 -10.88 -13.84
C MET A 403 33.43 -10.87 -14.87
N PRO A 404 34.53 -11.59 -14.64
CA PRO A 404 35.53 -11.78 -15.68
C PRO A 404 34.82 -12.36 -16.91
N ALA A 405 35.15 -11.85 -18.10
CA ALA A 405 34.67 -12.40 -19.36
C ALA A 405 34.93 -13.91 -19.37
N PRO A 406 34.00 -14.74 -19.85
CA PRO A 406 34.26 -16.15 -20.02
C PRO A 406 35.45 -16.29 -20.96
N ALA A 407 36.46 -17.05 -20.50
CA ALA A 407 37.67 -17.38 -21.25
C ALA A 407 37.34 -18.24 -22.48
#